data_dd4b56da533e1026ea505be4099fee96
#
_entry.id   dd4b56da533e1026ea505be4099fee96
#
_cell.length_a   1.000
_cell.length_b   1.000
_cell.length_c   1.000
_cell.angle_alpha   90.00
_cell.angle_beta   90.00
_cell.angle_gamma   90.00
#
_symmetry.space_group_name_H-M   'P 1'
#
loop_
_entity.id
_entity.type
_entity.pdbx_description
1 polymer ?
#
loop_
_entity_poly.entity_id
_entity_poly.type
_entity_poly.pdbx_seq_one_letter_code
_entity_poly.pdbx_strand_id
1 'polypeptide(L)'
;MTQVSARLASLSPSATLAMSQKSSELKAQGVDVINLSVGEPDFNTPEPIKDAAKKAIDENYSRYSPVAGYPALRNAIVAKLKNENGLEYTANQISCANGAKQSVCNT
;
A
#
# COMPACT_ATOMS: atom_id res chain seq x y z
N MET A 1 10.43 34.14 1.27
CA MET A 1 10.74 32.71 1.19
C MET A 1 10.43 32.09 2.54
N THR A 2 9.59 31.06 2.59
CA THR A 2 9.26 30.36 3.84
C THR A 2 10.49 29.56 4.27
N GLN A 3 11.09 29.92 5.40
CA GLN A 3 12.26 29.23 5.93
C GLN A 3 11.82 27.94 6.61
N VAL A 4 12.25 26.79 6.10
CA VAL A 4 11.99 25.49 6.73
C VAL A 4 12.87 25.29 7.96
N SER A 5 12.45 24.43 8.91
CA SER A 5 13.24 24.14 10.10
C SER A 5 14.61 23.52 9.73
N ALA A 6 15.64 23.76 10.56
CA ALA A 6 16.97 23.17 10.34
C ALA A 6 16.95 21.63 10.26
N ARG A 7 16.07 20.99 11.03
CA ARG A 7 15.86 19.54 10.99
C ARG A 7 15.36 19.08 9.61
N LEU A 8 14.43 19.83 9.00
CA LEU A 8 13.91 19.50 7.67
C LEU A 8 14.95 19.77 6.59
N ALA A 9 15.73 20.84 6.73
CA ALA A 9 16.81 21.18 5.80
C ALA A 9 17.96 20.14 5.79
N SER A 10 18.14 19.39 6.90
CA SER A 10 19.17 18.36 7.01
C SER A 10 18.73 16.98 6.48
N LEU A 11 17.44 16.80 6.13
CA LEU A 11 16.96 15.53 5.59
C LEU A 11 17.46 15.33 4.16
N SER A 12 18.10 14.20 3.92
CA SER A 12 18.44 13.76 2.56
C SER A 12 17.20 13.19 1.87
N PRO A 13 16.93 13.57 0.60
CA PRO A 13 15.90 12.92 -0.19
C PRO A 13 16.12 11.42 -0.30
N SER A 14 15.04 10.65 -0.45
CA SER A 14 15.14 9.20 -0.70
C SER A 14 15.83 8.95 -2.03
N ALA A 15 16.98 8.26 -2.01
CA ALA A 15 17.72 7.90 -3.21
C ALA A 15 16.86 7.06 -4.19
N THR A 16 16.05 6.14 -3.67
CA THR A 16 15.13 5.31 -4.47
C THR A 16 14.11 6.16 -5.23
N LEU A 17 13.48 7.13 -4.55
CA LEU A 17 12.53 8.04 -5.20
C LEU A 17 13.21 8.94 -6.25
N ALA A 18 14.40 9.45 -5.97
CA ALA A 18 15.17 10.26 -6.92
C ALA A 18 15.54 9.46 -8.17
N MET A 19 15.94 8.19 -8.02
CA MET A 19 16.23 7.30 -9.15
C MET A 19 14.97 6.99 -9.97
N SER A 20 13.83 6.71 -9.33
CA SER A 20 12.55 6.47 -10.00
C SER A 20 12.09 7.71 -10.78
N GLN A 21 12.18 8.89 -10.17
CA GLN A 21 11.86 10.16 -10.84
C GLN A 21 12.77 10.39 -12.06
N LYS A 22 14.08 10.20 -11.92
CA LYS A 22 15.03 10.35 -13.03
C LYS A 22 14.73 9.40 -14.19
N SER A 23 14.38 8.15 -13.89
CA SER A 23 13.95 7.18 -14.89
C SER A 23 12.70 7.66 -15.65
N SER A 24 11.71 8.19 -14.94
CA SER A 24 10.48 8.72 -15.55
C SER A 24 10.75 9.95 -16.43
N GLU A 25 11.62 10.85 -15.99
CA GLU A 25 12.05 12.04 -16.77
C GLU A 25 12.74 11.64 -18.09
N LEU A 26 13.63 10.66 -18.04
CA LEU A 26 14.34 10.17 -19.24
C LEU A 26 13.37 9.47 -20.21
N LYS A 27 12.44 8.66 -19.71
CA LYS A 27 11.40 8.05 -20.53
C LYS A 27 10.51 9.10 -21.22
N ALA A 28 10.14 10.17 -20.50
CA ALA A 28 9.38 11.28 -21.08
C ALA A 28 10.14 12.03 -22.18
N GLN A 29 11.46 11.98 -22.18
CA GLN A 29 12.33 12.53 -23.24
C GLN A 29 12.53 11.55 -24.42
N GLY A 30 11.88 10.40 -24.42
CA GLY A 30 11.99 9.37 -25.45
C GLY A 30 13.22 8.45 -25.32
N VAL A 31 13.92 8.52 -24.20
CA VAL A 31 15.07 7.61 -23.94
C VAL A 31 14.54 6.25 -23.54
N ASP A 32 15.05 5.19 -24.16
CA ASP A 32 14.76 3.82 -23.75
C ASP A 32 15.50 3.48 -22.45
N VAL A 33 14.75 3.43 -21.34
CA VAL A 33 15.30 3.23 -19.99
C VAL A 33 14.79 1.94 -19.39
N ILE A 34 15.73 1.07 -19.03
CA ILE A 34 15.45 -0.10 -18.17
C ILE A 34 15.50 0.37 -16.71
N ASN A 35 14.35 0.38 -16.05
CA ASN A 35 14.21 0.82 -14.65
C ASN A 35 14.27 -0.38 -13.69
N LEU A 36 15.33 -0.45 -12.90
CA LEU A 36 15.52 -1.47 -11.85
C LEU A 36 15.52 -0.86 -10.43
N SER A 37 15.08 0.40 -10.29
CA SER A 37 15.15 1.12 -9.01
C SER A 37 14.02 0.79 -8.04
N VAL A 38 12.88 0.31 -8.55
CA VAL A 38 11.70 -0.04 -7.75
C VAL A 38 11.16 -1.38 -8.20
N GLY A 39 10.92 -2.27 -7.24
CA GLY A 39 10.22 -3.53 -7.48
C GLY A 39 8.71 -3.32 -7.35
N GLU A 40 7.97 -3.58 -8.42
CA GLU A 40 6.51 -3.62 -8.41
C GLU A 40 6.02 -4.79 -9.29
N PRO A 41 4.85 -5.35 -9.01
CA PRO A 41 4.26 -6.37 -9.87
C PRO A 41 4.02 -5.83 -11.29
N ASP A 42 4.38 -6.61 -12.31
CA ASP A 42 4.15 -6.29 -13.72
C ASP A 42 2.76 -6.70 -14.23
N PHE A 43 2.02 -7.50 -13.45
CA PHE A 43 0.64 -7.88 -13.72
C PHE A 43 -0.34 -6.81 -13.25
N ASN A 44 -1.37 -6.56 -14.04
CA ASN A 44 -2.49 -5.73 -13.61
C ASN A 44 -3.28 -6.42 -12.49
N THR A 45 -3.96 -5.61 -11.67
CA THR A 45 -4.90 -6.14 -10.67
C THR A 45 -5.94 -7.04 -11.35
N PRO A 46 -6.17 -8.28 -10.85
CA PRO A 46 -7.16 -9.19 -11.39
C PRO A 46 -8.56 -8.59 -11.47
N GLU A 47 -9.31 -8.89 -12.54
CA GLU A 47 -10.63 -8.30 -12.77
C GLU A 47 -11.61 -8.48 -11.60
N PRO A 48 -11.72 -9.66 -10.94
CA PRO A 48 -12.62 -9.80 -9.80
C PRO A 48 -12.33 -8.84 -8.65
N ILE A 49 -11.04 -8.49 -8.44
CA ILE A 49 -10.63 -7.51 -7.42
C ILE A 49 -11.02 -6.09 -7.83
N LYS A 50 -10.83 -5.74 -9.12
CA LYS A 50 -11.25 -4.44 -9.65
C LYS A 50 -12.77 -4.26 -9.53
N ASP A 51 -13.53 -5.28 -9.87
CA ASP A 51 -14.99 -5.24 -9.84
C ASP A 51 -15.51 -5.14 -8.40
N ALA A 52 -14.89 -5.86 -7.45
CA ALA A 52 -15.20 -5.70 -6.03
C ALA A 52 -14.90 -4.28 -5.52
N ALA A 53 -13.80 -3.67 -5.99
CA ALA A 53 -13.46 -2.28 -5.62
C ALA A 53 -14.46 -1.27 -6.21
N LYS A 54 -14.87 -1.41 -7.47
CA LYS A 54 -15.91 -0.57 -8.10
C LYS A 54 -17.23 -0.69 -7.34
N LYS A 55 -17.65 -1.91 -7.04
CA LYS A 55 -18.85 -2.17 -6.25
C LYS A 55 -18.78 -1.52 -4.87
N ALA A 56 -17.67 -1.60 -4.18
CA ALA A 56 -17.48 -0.97 -2.87
C ALA A 56 -17.61 0.57 -2.95
N ILE A 57 -17.14 1.19 -4.03
CA ILE A 57 -17.33 2.62 -4.28
C ILE A 57 -18.82 2.94 -4.48
N ASP A 58 -19.51 2.19 -5.32
CA ASP A 58 -20.95 2.36 -5.60
C ASP A 58 -21.80 2.16 -4.32
N GLU A 59 -21.39 1.27 -3.44
CA GLU A 59 -22.00 1.01 -2.13
C GLU A 59 -21.58 2.02 -1.04
N ASN A 60 -20.82 3.05 -1.38
CA ASN A 60 -20.38 4.12 -0.48
C ASN A 60 -19.49 3.64 0.69
N TYR A 61 -18.59 2.67 0.46
CA TYR A 61 -17.54 2.29 1.40
C TYR A 61 -16.43 3.36 1.50
N SER A 62 -16.80 4.63 1.44
CA SER A 62 -15.90 5.79 1.49
C SER A 62 -15.93 6.54 2.82
N ARG A 63 -16.63 6.01 3.83
CA ARG A 63 -16.70 6.57 5.19
C ARG A 63 -15.58 6.01 6.07
N TYR A 64 -15.39 6.62 7.24
CA TYR A 64 -14.42 6.10 8.22
C TYR A 64 -14.71 4.64 8.58
N SER A 65 -13.67 3.81 8.49
CA SER A 65 -13.72 2.42 8.93
C SER A 65 -13.45 2.33 10.45
N PRO A 66 -13.83 1.22 11.11
CA PRO A 66 -13.30 0.91 12.44
C PRO A 66 -11.76 0.89 12.44
N VAL A 67 -11.14 1.29 13.56
CA VAL A 67 -9.67 1.42 13.66
C VAL A 67 -8.93 0.13 13.27
N ALA A 68 -9.44 -1.02 13.68
CA ALA A 68 -8.84 -2.32 13.35
C ALA A 68 -9.23 -2.84 11.94
N GLY A 69 -10.00 -2.09 11.17
CA GLY A 69 -10.53 -2.50 9.88
C GLY A 69 -11.95 -3.07 9.95
N TYR A 70 -12.58 -3.21 8.79
CA TYR A 70 -13.95 -3.73 8.69
C TYR A 70 -14.05 -5.17 9.23
N PRO A 71 -15.11 -5.50 10.01
CA PRO A 71 -15.30 -6.85 10.54
C PRO A 71 -15.31 -7.93 9.45
N ALA A 72 -15.92 -7.66 8.30
CA ALA A 72 -15.95 -8.60 7.17
C ALA A 72 -14.54 -8.93 6.66
N LEU A 73 -13.66 -7.93 6.53
CA LEU A 73 -12.27 -8.13 6.11
C LEU A 73 -11.49 -8.93 7.16
N ARG A 74 -11.63 -8.59 8.44
CA ARG A 74 -10.95 -9.30 9.54
C ARG A 74 -11.35 -10.78 9.61
N ASN A 75 -12.65 -11.07 9.45
CA ASN A 75 -13.15 -12.44 9.37
C ASN A 75 -12.64 -13.20 8.14
N ALA A 76 -12.56 -12.55 6.99
CA ALA A 76 -11.98 -13.14 5.77
C ALA A 76 -10.49 -13.48 5.96
N ILE A 77 -9.73 -12.62 6.63
CA ILE A 77 -8.32 -12.88 6.99
C ILE A 77 -8.21 -14.10 7.92
N VAL A 78 -9.05 -14.18 8.96
CA VAL A 78 -9.08 -15.35 9.86
C VAL A 78 -9.36 -16.63 9.08
N ALA A 79 -10.37 -16.62 8.21
CA ALA A 79 -10.70 -17.78 7.38
C ALA A 79 -9.54 -18.18 6.46
N LYS A 80 -8.87 -17.21 5.83
CA LYS A 80 -7.68 -17.43 4.99
C LYS A 80 -6.55 -18.07 5.80
N LEU A 81 -6.21 -17.51 6.97
CA LEU A 81 -5.16 -18.03 7.83
C LEU A 81 -5.43 -19.46 8.27
N LYS A 82 -6.67 -19.78 8.62
CA LYS A 82 -7.06 -21.14 8.98
C LYS A 82 -6.98 -22.11 7.82
N ASN A 83 -7.56 -21.75 6.67
CA ASN A 83 -7.72 -22.70 5.55
C ASN A 83 -6.43 -22.92 4.75
N GLU A 84 -5.59 -21.88 4.63
CA GLU A 84 -4.39 -21.94 3.78
C GLU A 84 -3.10 -22.08 4.58
N ASN A 85 -3.07 -21.62 5.84
CA ASN A 85 -1.86 -21.61 6.66
C ASN A 85 -1.96 -22.52 7.90
N GLY A 86 -3.14 -23.07 8.21
CA GLY A 86 -3.36 -23.90 9.39
C GLY A 86 -3.25 -23.14 10.72
N LEU A 87 -3.40 -21.81 10.68
CA LEU A 87 -3.29 -20.94 11.85
C LEU A 87 -4.66 -20.55 12.39
N GLU A 88 -4.87 -20.69 13.69
CA GLU A 88 -6.12 -20.32 14.34
C GLU A 88 -6.01 -18.99 15.06
N TYR A 89 -6.78 -18.01 14.57
CA TYR A 89 -6.93 -16.68 15.15
C TYR A 89 -8.40 -16.31 15.28
N THR A 90 -8.68 -15.32 16.11
CA THR A 90 -9.98 -14.64 16.17
C THR A 90 -9.91 -13.28 15.49
N ALA A 91 -11.05 -12.75 15.06
CA ALA A 91 -11.10 -11.42 14.44
C ALA A 91 -10.55 -10.30 15.35
N ASN A 92 -10.59 -10.48 16.68
CA ASN A 92 -10.05 -9.50 17.63
C ASN A 92 -8.50 -9.47 17.68
N GLN A 93 -7.85 -10.48 17.13
CA GLN A 93 -6.39 -10.56 17.00
C GLN A 93 -5.91 -10.03 15.63
N ILE A 94 -6.82 -9.55 14.78
CA ILE A 94 -6.50 -9.01 13.46
C ILE A 94 -6.66 -7.49 13.48
N SER A 95 -5.63 -6.80 13.01
CA SER A 95 -5.66 -5.37 12.72
C SER A 95 -5.19 -5.12 11.30
N CYS A 96 -5.98 -4.35 10.53
CA CYS A 96 -5.66 -3.99 9.16
C CYS A 96 -4.96 -2.63 9.15
N ALA A 97 -3.90 -2.51 8.37
CA ALA A 97 -3.12 -1.28 8.26
C ALA A 97 -2.97 -0.85 6.80
N ASN A 98 -2.75 0.45 6.57
CA ASN A 98 -2.49 0.99 5.24
C ASN A 98 -1.03 0.74 4.85
N GLY A 99 -0.77 -0.47 4.36
CA GLY A 99 0.56 -0.93 3.96
C GLY A 99 1.39 -1.50 5.11
N ALA A 100 2.38 -2.31 4.74
CA ALA A 100 3.22 -3.05 5.67
C ALA A 100 4.04 -2.16 6.62
N LYS A 101 4.44 -0.97 6.18
CA LYS A 101 5.19 -0.02 7.03
C LYS A 101 4.41 0.36 8.29
N GLN A 102 3.10 0.61 8.16
CA GLN A 102 2.26 0.92 9.31
C GLN A 102 2.15 -0.28 10.25
N SER A 103 2.00 -1.49 9.71
CA SER A 103 1.97 -2.71 10.53
C SER A 103 3.26 -2.88 11.35
N VAL A 104 4.42 -2.73 10.70
CA VAL A 104 5.73 -2.81 11.37
C VAL A 104 5.92 -1.72 12.43
N CYS A 105 5.40 -0.51 12.21
CA CYS A 105 5.48 0.57 13.20
C CYS A 105 4.55 0.36 14.41
N ASN A 106 3.51 -0.46 14.27
CA ASN A 106 2.52 -0.71 15.33
C ASN A 106 2.88 -1.92 16.21
N THR A 107 3.86 -2.74 15.82
CA THR A 107 4.38 -3.89 16.57
C THR A 107 5.64 -3.55 17.33
#